data_a614807324fd4884ffc8565c804818f6
#
_entry.id   a614807324fd4884ffc8565c804818f6
#
_cell.length_a   1.000
_cell.length_b   1.000
_cell.length_c   1.000
_cell.angle_alpha   90.00
_cell.angle_beta   90.00
_cell.angle_gamma   90.00
#
_symmetry.space_group_name_H-M   'P 1'
#
loop_
_entity.id
_entity.type
_entity.pdbx_description
1 polymer ?
#
loop_
_entity_poly.entity_id
_entity_poly.type
_entity_poly.pdbx_seq_one_letter_code
_entity_poly.pdbx_strand_id
1 'polypeptide(L)'
;MRPRPTPRRRAGITVVVIVLVVATALTLRLLERGRIARHAPRAGGSAGRGAPLFARLACASCHDVDHPWPGGDVCPNLGNIATEAGRIVRLADYHGRARDAAGYIRESIVDPNAYVVPGAAYRQDDGQSVMPKDFGRTLSPADLDDLVAFLLTRR
;
A
#
# COMPACT_ATOMS: atom_id res chain seq x y z
N MET A 1 63.49 -8.54 -19.69
CA MET A 1 63.38 -7.42 -18.71
C MET A 1 62.17 -6.58 -19.06
N ARG A 2 61.16 -6.44 -18.21
CA ARG A 2 59.98 -5.53 -18.47
C ARG A 2 60.35 -4.13 -17.98
N PRO A 3 60.14 -3.09 -18.77
CA PRO A 3 60.44 -1.71 -18.36
C PRO A 3 59.59 -1.29 -17.19
N ARG A 4 60.22 -0.69 -16.15
CA ARG A 4 59.54 -0.13 -15.00
C ARG A 4 58.73 1.10 -15.43
N PRO A 5 57.43 1.22 -15.08
CA PRO A 5 56.62 2.38 -15.45
C PRO A 5 57.18 3.65 -14.79
N THR A 6 57.22 4.73 -15.58
CA THR A 6 57.69 6.04 -15.14
C THR A 6 56.79 6.67 -14.09
N PRO A 7 57.29 7.48 -13.14
CA PRO A 7 56.49 8.07 -12.04
C PRO A 7 55.28 8.88 -12.52
N ARG A 8 55.38 9.54 -13.68
CA ARG A 8 54.28 10.30 -14.30
C ARG A 8 53.11 9.38 -14.74
N ARG A 9 53.37 8.19 -15.24
CA ARG A 9 52.31 7.23 -15.60
C ARG A 9 51.61 6.66 -14.37
N ARG A 10 52.32 6.46 -13.26
CA ARG A 10 51.71 6.00 -12.00
C ARG A 10 50.77 7.06 -11.42
N ALA A 11 51.16 8.34 -11.43
CA ALA A 11 50.32 9.43 -10.95
C ALA A 11 49.03 9.57 -11.77
N GLY A 12 49.09 9.44 -13.10
CA GLY A 12 47.89 9.51 -13.98
C GLY A 12 46.92 8.33 -13.70
N ILE A 13 47.43 7.11 -13.52
CA ILE A 13 46.59 5.95 -13.21
C ILE A 13 45.90 6.11 -11.86
N THR A 14 46.62 6.61 -10.84
CA THR A 14 46.05 6.83 -9.50
C THR A 14 44.93 7.85 -9.53
N VAL A 15 45.07 8.96 -10.25
CA VAL A 15 44.02 9.98 -10.40
C VAL A 15 42.79 9.41 -11.08
N VAL A 16 42.94 8.63 -12.17
CA VAL A 16 41.82 8.01 -12.89
C VAL A 16 41.07 7.03 -11.98
N VAL A 17 41.79 6.21 -11.22
CA VAL A 17 41.16 5.26 -10.27
C VAL A 17 40.38 6.00 -9.19
N ILE A 18 40.93 7.06 -8.61
CA ILE A 18 40.24 7.86 -7.60
C ILE A 18 38.95 8.48 -8.18
N VAL A 19 39.02 9.06 -9.38
CA VAL A 19 37.83 9.64 -10.05
C VAL A 19 36.76 8.58 -10.30
N LEU A 20 37.13 7.40 -10.76
CA LEU A 20 36.19 6.31 -10.97
C LEU A 20 35.53 5.83 -9.66
N VAL A 21 36.31 5.68 -8.60
CA VAL A 21 35.79 5.27 -7.27
C VAL A 21 34.82 6.32 -6.72
N VAL A 22 35.17 7.61 -6.83
CA VAL A 22 34.30 8.70 -6.38
C VAL A 22 33.02 8.77 -7.21
N ALA A 23 33.10 8.64 -8.53
CA ALA A 23 31.93 8.61 -9.42
C ALA A 23 30.99 7.43 -9.11
N THR A 24 31.56 6.24 -8.88
CA THR A 24 30.77 5.04 -8.52
C THR A 24 30.11 5.21 -7.16
N ALA A 25 30.81 5.73 -6.17
CA ALA A 25 30.25 5.99 -4.85
C ALA A 25 29.12 7.06 -4.90
N LEU A 26 29.27 8.07 -5.74
CA LEU A 26 28.26 9.12 -5.92
C LEU A 26 27.01 8.56 -6.61
N THR A 27 27.16 7.76 -7.66
CA THR A 27 26.04 7.10 -8.35
C THR A 27 25.30 6.14 -7.42
N LEU A 28 25.99 5.33 -6.63
CA LEU A 28 25.37 4.46 -5.64
C LEU A 28 24.56 5.25 -4.60
N ARG A 29 25.12 6.33 -4.06
CA ARG A 29 24.42 7.21 -3.11
C ARG A 29 23.19 7.88 -3.73
N LEU A 30 23.24 8.28 -5.01
CA LEU A 30 22.08 8.83 -5.71
C LEU A 30 20.99 7.79 -5.93
N LEU A 31 21.36 6.56 -6.26
CA LEU A 31 20.43 5.43 -6.39
C LEU A 31 19.77 5.05 -5.05
N GLU A 32 20.54 5.05 -3.96
CA GLU A 32 20.01 4.83 -2.61
C GLU A 32 19.05 5.94 -2.17
N ARG A 33 19.40 7.21 -2.42
CA ARG A 33 18.49 8.35 -2.16
C ARG A 33 17.20 8.24 -2.96
N GLY A 34 17.27 7.82 -4.22
CA GLY A 34 16.09 7.57 -5.06
C GLY A 34 15.23 6.41 -4.55
N ARG A 35 15.83 5.38 -3.95
CA ARG A 35 15.10 4.27 -3.29
C ARG A 35 14.41 4.75 -2.01
N ILE A 36 15.14 5.45 -1.14
CA ILE A 36 14.60 5.99 0.12
C ILE A 36 13.45 6.97 -0.16
N ALA A 37 13.57 7.85 -1.16
CA ALA A 37 12.51 8.78 -1.53
C ALA A 37 11.23 8.09 -2.02
N ARG A 38 11.34 6.92 -2.65
CA ARG A 38 10.17 6.12 -3.08
C ARG A 38 9.46 5.42 -1.92
N HIS A 39 10.15 5.18 -0.79
CA HIS A 39 9.63 4.51 0.40
C HIS A 39 9.42 5.46 1.58
N ALA A 40 9.69 6.76 1.41
CA ALA A 40 9.41 7.76 2.45
C ALA A 40 7.90 7.78 2.74
N PRO A 41 7.47 7.79 4.02
CA PRO A 41 6.07 7.97 4.38
C PRO A 41 5.57 9.28 3.75
N ARG A 42 4.62 9.17 2.85
CA ARG A 42 3.97 10.34 2.26
C ARG A 42 2.88 10.79 3.19
N ALA A 43 2.84 12.07 3.53
CA ALA A 43 1.71 12.63 4.25
C ALA A 43 0.45 12.54 3.36
N GLY A 44 -0.45 11.64 3.73
CA GLY A 44 -1.70 11.39 3.03
C GLY A 44 -1.59 10.41 1.84
N GLY A 45 -2.60 9.58 1.66
CA GLY A 45 -2.73 8.65 0.54
C GLY A 45 -3.13 9.35 -0.76
N SER A 46 -2.97 8.68 -1.89
CA SER A 46 -3.36 9.14 -3.22
C SER A 46 -4.35 8.18 -3.86
N ALA A 47 -5.55 8.67 -4.16
CA ALA A 47 -6.57 7.90 -4.86
C ALA A 47 -6.09 7.39 -6.23
N GLY A 48 -5.29 8.21 -6.94
CA GLY A 48 -4.73 7.82 -8.24
C GLY A 48 -3.71 6.67 -8.17
N ARG A 49 -3.02 6.50 -7.02
CA ARG A 49 -2.17 5.34 -6.78
C ARG A 49 -2.95 4.17 -6.20
N GLY A 50 -3.98 4.43 -5.40
CA GLY A 50 -4.82 3.40 -4.79
C GLY A 50 -5.64 2.61 -5.80
N ALA A 51 -6.17 3.24 -6.86
CA ALA A 51 -6.95 2.55 -7.89
C ALA A 51 -6.20 1.38 -8.56
N PRO A 52 -4.97 1.55 -9.10
CA PRO A 52 -4.22 0.42 -9.65
C PRO A 52 -3.76 -0.58 -8.59
N LEU A 53 -3.57 -0.16 -7.32
CA LEU A 53 -3.31 -1.07 -6.22
C LEU A 53 -4.51 -1.98 -5.95
N PHE A 54 -5.71 -1.42 -5.88
CA PHE A 54 -6.95 -2.15 -5.69
C PHE A 54 -7.13 -3.27 -6.73
N ALA A 55 -6.89 -2.98 -8.00
CA ALA A 55 -6.95 -3.96 -9.07
C ALA A 55 -5.84 -5.04 -8.94
N ARG A 56 -4.59 -4.64 -8.67
CA ARG A 56 -3.43 -5.54 -8.63
C ARG A 56 -3.42 -6.48 -7.43
N LEU A 57 -3.95 -6.04 -6.30
CA LEU A 57 -4.03 -6.83 -5.06
C LEU A 57 -5.23 -7.76 -5.01
N ALA A 58 -5.89 -7.98 -6.14
CA ALA A 58 -7.09 -8.80 -6.27
C ALA A 58 -8.30 -8.33 -5.43
N CYS A 59 -8.29 -7.10 -4.91
CA CYS A 59 -9.47 -6.54 -4.23
C CYS A 59 -10.68 -6.50 -5.19
N ALA A 60 -10.44 -6.12 -6.45
CA ALA A 60 -11.45 -6.08 -7.50
C ALA A 60 -11.96 -7.46 -7.94
N SER A 61 -11.34 -8.57 -7.53
CA SER A 61 -11.88 -9.92 -7.81
C SER A 61 -13.07 -10.26 -6.93
N CYS A 62 -13.24 -9.57 -5.80
CA CYS A 62 -14.33 -9.77 -4.85
C CYS A 62 -15.23 -8.55 -4.71
N HIS A 63 -14.65 -7.34 -4.80
CA HIS A 63 -15.39 -6.10 -4.56
C HIS A 63 -15.60 -5.33 -5.85
N ASP A 64 -16.86 -4.98 -6.12
CA ASP A 64 -17.22 -4.05 -7.17
C ASP A 64 -17.24 -2.61 -6.62
N VAL A 65 -16.58 -1.69 -7.30
CA VAL A 65 -16.51 -0.26 -6.90
C VAL A 65 -17.46 0.64 -7.70
N ASP A 66 -18.19 0.08 -8.65
CA ASP A 66 -19.15 0.81 -9.51
C ASP A 66 -20.59 0.56 -9.07
N HIS A 67 -20.82 -0.43 -8.21
CA HIS A 67 -22.13 -0.74 -7.65
C HIS A 67 -22.22 -0.40 -6.15
N PRO A 68 -23.40 0.05 -5.68
CA PRO A 68 -23.58 0.50 -4.30
C PRO A 68 -23.56 -0.68 -3.31
N TRP A 69 -23.20 -0.35 -2.08
CA TRP A 69 -23.32 -1.20 -0.91
C TRP A 69 -24.81 -1.53 -0.59
N PRO A 70 -25.11 -2.74 0.02
CA PRO A 70 -24.14 -3.81 0.33
C PRO A 70 -23.91 -4.77 -0.84
N GLY A 71 -24.76 -4.93 -1.78
CA GLY A 71 -24.74 -5.83 -2.93
C GLY A 71 -23.54 -6.78 -3.05
N GLY A 72 -23.51 -7.62 -4.04
CA GLY A 72 -22.46 -8.63 -4.25
C GLY A 72 -22.75 -9.95 -3.54
N ASP A 73 -22.35 -11.05 -4.20
CA ASP A 73 -22.72 -12.42 -3.79
C ASP A 73 -21.75 -13.01 -2.75
N VAL A 74 -20.48 -12.59 -2.75
CA VAL A 74 -19.43 -13.14 -1.87
C VAL A 74 -18.81 -12.04 -1.01
N CYS A 75 -18.66 -10.86 -1.56
CA CYS A 75 -18.09 -9.70 -0.89
C CYS A 75 -18.98 -8.48 -1.15
N PRO A 76 -19.07 -7.52 -0.21
CA PRO A 76 -19.90 -6.35 -0.44
C PRO A 76 -19.34 -5.47 -1.57
N ASN A 77 -20.24 -4.87 -2.35
CA ASN A 77 -19.90 -3.80 -3.29
C ASN A 77 -19.38 -2.58 -2.53
N LEU A 78 -18.52 -1.79 -3.15
CA LEU A 78 -17.85 -0.66 -2.52
C LEU A 78 -18.10 0.68 -3.25
N GLY A 79 -19.06 0.77 -4.15
CA GLY A 79 -19.32 1.97 -4.96
C GLY A 79 -19.66 3.22 -4.15
N ASN A 80 -20.19 3.07 -2.95
CA ASN A 80 -20.50 4.17 -2.01
C ASN A 80 -19.88 3.94 -0.61
N ILE A 81 -18.77 3.19 -0.53
CA ILE A 81 -18.20 2.77 0.75
C ILE A 81 -17.79 3.93 1.66
N ALA A 82 -17.40 5.08 1.13
CA ALA A 82 -17.06 6.24 1.94
C ALA A 82 -18.25 6.73 2.77
N THR A 83 -19.44 6.71 2.19
CA THR A 83 -20.70 7.07 2.88
C THR A 83 -21.09 5.98 3.88
N GLU A 84 -21.07 4.72 3.44
CA GLU A 84 -21.48 3.58 4.26
C GLU A 84 -20.52 3.34 5.45
N ALA A 85 -19.23 3.46 5.27
CA ALA A 85 -18.25 3.36 6.35
C ALA A 85 -18.52 4.40 7.46
N GLY A 86 -18.85 5.64 7.06
CA GLY A 86 -19.24 6.68 8.01
C GLY A 86 -20.57 6.40 8.73
N ARG A 87 -21.46 5.63 8.12
CA ARG A 87 -22.72 5.16 8.76
C ARG A 87 -22.43 3.98 9.71
N ILE A 88 -21.65 3.00 9.26
CA ILE A 88 -21.36 1.76 10.00
C ILE A 88 -20.73 2.05 11.35
N VAL A 89 -19.74 2.95 11.43
CA VAL A 89 -19.07 3.28 12.71
C VAL A 89 -20.01 3.90 13.76
N ARG A 90 -21.24 4.26 13.37
CA ARG A 90 -22.28 4.79 14.25
C ARG A 90 -23.36 3.79 14.59
N LEU A 91 -23.31 2.57 14.07
CA LEU A 91 -24.26 1.52 14.40
C LEU A 91 -24.06 1.06 15.85
N ALA A 92 -25.15 0.71 16.52
CA ALA A 92 -25.11 0.26 17.91
C ALA A 92 -24.36 -1.09 18.07
N ASP A 93 -24.37 -1.92 17.04
CA ASP A 93 -23.71 -3.22 16.99
C ASP A 93 -22.27 -3.15 16.45
N TYR A 94 -21.79 -1.96 16.04
CA TYR A 94 -20.40 -1.80 15.63
C TYR A 94 -19.47 -1.90 16.83
N HIS A 95 -18.61 -2.90 16.82
CA HIS A 95 -17.66 -3.19 17.90
C HIS A 95 -16.19 -3.06 17.49
N GLY A 96 -15.90 -2.52 16.28
CA GLY A 96 -14.56 -2.15 15.85
C GLY A 96 -14.03 -0.91 16.58
N ARG A 97 -12.80 -0.55 16.26
CA ARG A 97 -12.07 0.58 16.88
C ARG A 97 -12.18 1.89 16.11
N ALA A 98 -12.58 1.82 14.84
CA ALA A 98 -12.68 3.00 13.98
C ALA A 98 -13.72 4.01 14.51
N ARG A 99 -13.52 5.29 14.18
CA ARG A 99 -14.42 6.39 14.58
C ARG A 99 -14.90 7.21 13.37
N ASP A 100 -14.37 6.94 12.20
CA ASP A 100 -14.71 7.60 10.94
C ASP A 100 -14.58 6.64 9.76
N ALA A 101 -14.97 7.12 8.57
CA ALA A 101 -14.96 6.32 7.35
C ALA A 101 -13.54 5.83 6.98
N ALA A 102 -12.52 6.69 7.11
CA ALA A 102 -11.15 6.34 6.78
C ALA A 102 -10.62 5.25 7.72
N GLY A 103 -10.89 5.41 9.02
CA GLY A 103 -10.55 4.43 10.05
C GLY A 103 -11.23 3.09 9.80
N TYR A 104 -12.53 3.07 9.46
CA TYR A 104 -13.27 1.85 9.15
C TYR A 104 -12.70 1.11 7.94
N ILE A 105 -12.47 1.82 6.83
CA ILE A 105 -11.89 1.23 5.63
C ILE A 105 -10.51 0.64 5.93
N ARG A 106 -9.68 1.37 6.66
CA ARG A 106 -8.37 0.89 7.10
C ARG A 106 -8.47 -0.36 7.96
N GLU A 107 -9.30 -0.33 8.99
CA GLU A 107 -9.51 -1.45 9.91
C GLU A 107 -10.00 -2.70 9.17
N SER A 108 -10.98 -2.56 8.27
CA SER A 108 -11.50 -3.67 7.47
C SER A 108 -10.43 -4.31 6.56
N ILE A 109 -9.44 -3.55 6.07
CA ILE A 109 -8.34 -4.07 5.27
C ILE A 109 -7.33 -4.83 6.14
N VAL A 110 -6.94 -4.28 7.29
CA VAL A 110 -5.84 -4.84 8.09
C VAL A 110 -6.31 -5.88 9.12
N ASP A 111 -7.56 -5.80 9.53
CA ASP A 111 -8.20 -6.70 10.50
C ASP A 111 -9.68 -6.92 10.11
N PRO A 112 -9.94 -7.71 9.05
CA PRO A 112 -11.28 -7.89 8.52
C PRO A 112 -12.25 -8.60 9.49
N ASN A 113 -11.77 -9.13 10.60
CA ASN A 113 -12.59 -9.71 11.66
C ASN A 113 -12.97 -8.70 12.76
N ALA A 114 -12.39 -7.48 12.76
CA ALA A 114 -12.75 -6.45 13.73
C ALA A 114 -14.26 -6.13 13.69
N TYR A 115 -14.84 -6.11 12.51
CA TYR A 115 -16.30 -6.04 12.31
C TYR A 115 -16.67 -6.65 10.96
N VAL A 116 -17.33 -7.79 10.98
CA VAL A 116 -17.88 -8.41 9.75
C VAL A 116 -19.31 -7.95 9.60
N VAL A 117 -19.58 -7.21 8.53
CA VAL A 117 -20.93 -6.71 8.23
C VAL A 117 -21.95 -7.83 8.14
N PRO A 118 -23.23 -7.57 8.49
CA PRO A 118 -24.28 -8.57 8.38
C PRO A 118 -24.45 -9.07 6.94
N GLY A 119 -24.57 -10.38 6.77
CA GLY A 119 -24.74 -11.06 5.49
C GLY A 119 -24.09 -12.44 5.54
N ALA A 120 -24.85 -13.50 5.22
CA ALA A 120 -24.34 -14.87 5.30
C ALA A 120 -23.14 -15.09 4.35
N ALA A 121 -23.17 -14.48 3.17
CA ALA A 121 -22.11 -14.63 2.16
C ALA A 121 -20.76 -14.02 2.56
N TYR A 122 -20.72 -13.11 3.54
CA TYR A 122 -19.49 -12.40 3.96
C TYR A 122 -18.74 -13.11 5.08
N ARG A 123 -19.27 -14.24 5.55
CA ARG A 123 -18.70 -15.04 6.64
C ARG A 123 -18.42 -16.46 6.19
N GLN A 124 -17.34 -17.02 6.71
CA GLN A 124 -17.05 -18.44 6.65
C GLN A 124 -17.92 -19.19 7.67
N ASP A 125 -17.92 -20.52 7.62
CA ASP A 125 -18.68 -21.38 8.56
C ASP A 125 -18.27 -21.16 10.02
N ASP A 126 -17.03 -20.72 10.27
CA ASP A 126 -16.52 -20.36 11.60
C ASP A 126 -16.90 -18.94 12.04
N GLY A 127 -17.70 -18.24 11.26
CA GLY A 127 -18.15 -16.87 11.50
C GLY A 127 -17.14 -15.77 11.16
N GLN A 128 -15.93 -16.13 10.70
CA GLN A 128 -14.92 -15.16 10.32
C GLN A 128 -15.18 -14.58 8.93
N SER A 129 -14.58 -13.43 8.67
CA SER A 129 -14.61 -12.79 7.36
C SER A 129 -14.01 -13.69 6.27
N VAL A 130 -14.63 -13.71 5.08
CA VAL A 130 -14.06 -14.34 3.88
C VAL A 130 -12.86 -13.56 3.33
N MET A 131 -12.69 -12.30 3.71
CA MET A 131 -11.57 -11.46 3.27
C MET A 131 -10.22 -11.98 3.77
N PRO A 132 -9.14 -11.95 2.97
CA PRO A 132 -7.81 -12.34 3.41
C PRO A 132 -7.34 -11.56 4.65
N LYS A 133 -6.69 -12.24 5.59
CA LYS A 133 -6.33 -11.70 6.92
C LYS A 133 -4.87 -11.26 7.02
N ASP A 134 -4.13 -11.25 5.92
CA ASP A 134 -2.69 -11.00 5.87
C ASP A 134 -2.31 -9.59 5.37
N PHE A 135 -3.26 -8.82 4.87
CA PHE A 135 -3.01 -7.46 4.37
C PHE A 135 -2.37 -6.54 5.41
N GLY A 136 -2.71 -6.70 6.69
CA GLY A 136 -2.06 -5.95 7.78
C GLY A 136 -0.56 -6.20 7.93
N ARG A 137 -0.04 -7.31 7.37
CA ARG A 137 1.38 -7.68 7.39
C ARG A 137 2.07 -7.47 6.04
N THR A 138 1.32 -7.56 4.94
CA THR A 138 1.87 -7.57 3.57
C THR A 138 1.84 -6.21 2.90
N LEU A 139 0.89 -5.34 3.27
CA LEU A 139 0.81 -3.99 2.74
C LEU A 139 1.80 -3.06 3.44
N SER A 140 2.49 -2.23 2.65
CA SER A 140 3.21 -1.10 3.24
C SER A 140 2.21 -0.06 3.78
N PRO A 141 2.59 0.74 4.80
CA PRO A 141 1.75 1.84 5.27
C PRO A 141 1.32 2.81 4.15
N ALA A 142 2.22 3.07 3.19
CA ALA A 142 1.93 3.96 2.07
C ALA A 142 0.90 3.36 1.09
N ASP A 143 0.99 2.05 0.79
CA ASP A 143 0.01 1.37 -0.05
C ASP A 143 -1.38 1.32 0.61
N LEU A 144 -1.40 1.08 1.92
CA LEU A 144 -2.64 1.12 2.70
C LEU A 144 -3.27 2.53 2.70
N ASP A 145 -2.46 3.58 2.86
CA ASP A 145 -2.92 4.97 2.76
C ASP A 145 -3.50 5.28 1.37
N ASP A 146 -2.86 4.81 0.31
CA ASP A 146 -3.31 4.99 -1.07
C ASP A 146 -4.64 4.25 -1.33
N LEU A 147 -4.80 3.01 -0.85
CA LEU A 147 -6.05 2.25 -0.93
C LEU A 147 -7.19 2.97 -0.19
N VAL A 148 -6.95 3.42 1.03
CA VAL A 148 -7.94 4.17 1.82
C VAL A 148 -8.35 5.45 1.08
N ALA A 149 -7.38 6.21 0.54
CA ALA A 149 -7.66 7.42 -0.23
C ALA A 149 -8.49 7.13 -1.49
N PHE A 150 -8.23 6.02 -2.18
CA PHE A 150 -9.03 5.60 -3.33
C PHE A 150 -10.46 5.26 -2.93
N LEU A 151 -10.65 4.42 -1.91
CA LEU A 151 -11.98 4.01 -1.45
C LEU A 151 -12.79 5.17 -0.88
N LEU A 152 -12.15 6.17 -0.30
CA LEU A 152 -12.84 7.41 0.13
C LEU A 152 -13.39 8.25 -1.02
N THR A 153 -12.98 8.00 -2.26
CA THR A 153 -13.62 8.64 -3.44
C THR A 153 -14.96 7.99 -3.83
N ARG A 154 -15.29 6.81 -3.31
CA ARG A 154 -16.51 6.05 -3.58
C ARG A 154 -17.64 6.50 -2.65
N ARG A 155 -18.53 7.34 -3.17
CA ARG A 155 -19.63 8.02 -2.41
C ARG A 155 -21.00 7.76 -2.99
#